data_46d5c739d19a4fb4354c4fc952f9888b
#
_entry.id   46d5c739d19a4fb4354c4fc952f9888b
#
_cell.length_a   1.000
_cell.length_b   1.000
_cell.length_c   1.000
_cell.angle_alpha   90.00
_cell.angle_beta   90.00
_cell.angle_gamma   90.00
#
_symmetry.space_group_name_H-M   'P 1'
#
loop_
_entity.id
_entity.type
_entity.pdbx_description
1 polymer ?
#
loop_
_entity_poly.entity_id
_entity_poly.type
_entity_poly.pdbx_seq_one_letter_code
_entity_poly.pdbx_strand_id
1 'polypeptide(L)'
;AMVPVLEPSDSEEARIFTKLAFTYSEKYDTPVIVRTTTRLSHSQGVVHPEERENVPDKPYEKNIEKNVLMPANAKKRHVIVEQRLKQMAEDACHFDINRVEYRDKKIGIITSGIPYQYVREALPDASMLKLGLVHPLPKKLIEEFAANVETLYIVEELEPVIEEQVRSWGIPVIGKEIFTVQGEYSANMLRKAILHEDVQLTPPAQAPNRPPILCPGCPHRSVFSVMKKLKLHGAGDIGCYTLGAVPPLGVMDFNVCMGASISTLHGIEKAKGKDYVKNWVA
;
A
#
# COMPACT_ATOMS: atom_id res chain seq x y z
N ALA A 1 -4.89 10.33 4.13
CA ALA A 1 -4.09 11.45 3.62
C ALA A 1 -4.81 12.08 2.44
N MET A 2 -4.73 13.41 2.32
CA MET A 2 -5.38 14.17 1.21
C MET A 2 -4.43 14.28 0.00
N VAL A 3 -3.86 13.16 -0.40
CA VAL A 3 -2.92 13.04 -1.53
C VAL A 3 -3.36 11.88 -2.44
N PRO A 4 -3.08 11.94 -3.73
CA PRO A 4 -3.46 10.86 -4.64
C PRO A 4 -2.69 9.58 -4.35
N VAL A 5 -3.40 8.45 -4.51
CA VAL A 5 -2.83 7.11 -4.33
C VAL A 5 -3.06 6.31 -5.60
N LEU A 6 -1.98 5.82 -6.19
CA LEU A 6 -1.96 4.96 -7.36
C LEU A 6 -1.67 3.50 -6.95
N GLU A 7 -2.44 2.56 -7.51
CA GLU A 7 -2.27 1.13 -7.25
C GLU A 7 -2.06 0.36 -8.56
N PRO A 8 -0.81 0.06 -8.93
CA PRO A 8 -0.52 -0.77 -10.09
C PRO A 8 -0.87 -2.23 -9.84
N SER A 9 -1.28 -2.95 -10.89
CA SER A 9 -1.66 -4.37 -10.86
C SER A 9 -0.58 -5.32 -11.35
N ASP A 10 0.47 -4.79 -11.99
CA ASP A 10 1.61 -5.55 -12.49
C ASP A 10 2.87 -4.69 -12.60
N SER A 11 3.98 -5.30 -13.04
CA SER A 11 5.28 -4.63 -13.14
C SER A 11 5.29 -3.50 -14.17
N GLU A 12 4.56 -3.64 -15.29
CA GLU A 12 4.48 -2.60 -16.30
C GLU A 12 3.67 -1.40 -15.81
N GLU A 13 2.54 -1.63 -15.15
CA GLU A 13 1.80 -0.55 -14.50
C GLU A 13 2.61 0.12 -13.38
N ALA A 14 3.40 -0.64 -12.62
CA ALA A 14 4.28 -0.05 -11.60
C ALA A 14 5.26 0.95 -12.22
N ARG A 15 5.84 0.62 -13.38
CA ARG A 15 6.69 1.52 -14.16
C ARG A 15 5.94 2.76 -14.65
N ILE A 16 4.80 2.53 -15.33
CA ILE A 16 3.98 3.59 -15.90
C ILE A 16 3.44 4.53 -14.81
N PHE A 17 2.91 3.97 -13.71
CA PHE A 17 2.33 4.76 -12.63
C PHE A 17 3.38 5.55 -11.86
N THR A 18 4.60 5.03 -11.75
CA THR A 18 5.71 5.81 -11.17
C THR A 18 6.01 7.04 -12.03
N LYS A 19 6.06 6.92 -13.36
CA LYS A 19 6.23 8.06 -14.27
C LYS A 19 5.05 9.05 -14.15
N LEU A 20 3.81 8.54 -14.18
CA LEU A 20 2.60 9.35 -14.02
C LEU A 20 2.51 10.04 -12.66
N ALA A 21 3.05 9.43 -11.58
CA ALA A 21 3.07 10.04 -10.26
C ALA A 21 3.81 11.38 -10.26
N PHE A 22 4.93 11.50 -10.99
CA PHE A 22 5.62 12.78 -11.17
C PHE A 22 4.77 13.78 -11.94
N THR A 23 4.13 13.37 -13.03
CA THR A 23 3.23 14.23 -13.81
C THR A 23 2.07 14.74 -12.97
N TYR A 24 1.44 13.88 -12.17
CA TYR A 24 0.34 14.28 -11.29
C TYR A 24 0.82 15.15 -10.12
N SER A 25 1.99 14.85 -9.56
CA SER A 25 2.60 15.67 -8.52
C SER A 25 2.82 17.10 -8.99
N GLU A 26 3.34 17.30 -10.21
CA GLU A 26 3.55 18.61 -10.81
C GLU A 26 2.22 19.30 -11.18
N LYS A 27 1.26 18.56 -11.76
CA LYS A 27 -0.05 19.10 -12.16
C LYS A 27 -0.85 19.60 -10.96
N TYR A 28 -0.86 18.84 -9.88
CA TYR A 28 -1.71 19.10 -8.71
C TYR A 28 -0.97 19.72 -7.53
N ASP A 29 0.33 19.99 -7.67
CA ASP A 29 1.16 20.55 -6.60
C ASP A 29 1.03 19.78 -5.26
N THR A 30 1.21 18.46 -5.31
CA THR A 30 1.04 17.55 -4.16
C THR A 30 1.92 16.31 -4.33
N PRO A 31 2.43 15.71 -3.24
CA PRO A 31 3.05 14.38 -3.35
C PRO A 31 2.02 13.35 -3.83
N VAL A 32 2.50 12.29 -4.48
CA VAL A 32 1.70 11.14 -4.95
C VAL A 32 2.25 9.87 -4.31
N ILE A 33 1.36 9.03 -3.82
CA ILE A 33 1.72 7.72 -3.28
C ILE A 33 1.50 6.68 -4.39
N VAL A 34 2.52 5.88 -4.68
CA VAL A 34 2.40 4.64 -5.46
C VAL A 34 2.43 3.49 -4.46
N ARG A 35 1.28 2.87 -4.26
CA ARG A 35 1.12 1.77 -3.31
C ARG A 35 1.31 0.44 -4.00
N THR A 36 2.28 -0.34 -3.55
CA THR A 36 2.51 -1.72 -4.00
C THR A 36 2.22 -2.70 -2.87
N THR A 37 1.85 -3.92 -3.23
CA THR A 37 1.70 -5.03 -2.28
C THR A 37 2.93 -5.92 -2.32
N THR A 38 3.09 -6.78 -1.32
CA THR A 38 4.18 -7.77 -1.27
C THR A 38 4.18 -8.63 -2.54
N ARG A 39 3.02 -9.09 -2.98
CA ARG A 39 2.89 -9.92 -4.18
C ARG A 39 3.42 -9.21 -5.42
N LEU A 40 2.99 -7.97 -5.64
CA LEU A 40 3.47 -7.16 -6.76
C LEU A 40 4.97 -6.88 -6.68
N SER A 41 5.47 -6.52 -5.49
CA SER A 41 6.89 -6.18 -5.29
C SER A 41 7.84 -7.37 -5.51
N HIS A 42 7.35 -8.60 -5.34
CA HIS A 42 8.12 -9.83 -5.53
C HIS A 42 7.80 -10.51 -6.88
N SER A 43 6.83 -10.01 -7.63
CA SER A 43 6.50 -10.55 -8.94
C SER A 43 7.55 -10.15 -9.98
N GLN A 44 7.59 -10.92 -11.05
CA GLN A 44 8.36 -10.59 -12.25
C GLN A 44 7.38 -10.52 -13.43
N GLY A 45 7.59 -9.54 -14.28
CA GLY A 45 6.75 -9.33 -15.46
C GLY A 45 7.55 -8.71 -16.59
N VAL A 46 6.97 -8.72 -17.78
CA VAL A 46 7.54 -8.04 -18.94
C VAL A 46 7.28 -6.54 -18.78
N VAL A 47 8.30 -5.74 -18.94
CA VAL A 47 8.23 -4.28 -18.96
C VAL A 47 8.79 -3.76 -20.27
N HIS A 48 8.24 -2.65 -20.75
CA HIS A 48 8.66 -2.00 -21.99
C HIS A 48 9.38 -0.70 -21.63
N PRO A 49 10.72 -0.71 -21.50
CA PRO A 49 11.46 0.50 -21.15
C PRO A 49 11.32 1.55 -22.25
N GLU A 50 11.21 2.79 -21.84
CA GLU A 50 11.13 3.97 -22.71
C GLU A 50 12.43 4.77 -22.58
N GLU A 51 12.71 5.58 -23.59
CA GLU A 51 13.82 6.52 -23.53
C GLU A 51 13.60 7.55 -22.41
N ARG A 52 14.70 7.97 -21.79
CA ARG A 52 14.68 8.98 -20.73
C ARG A 52 14.21 10.32 -21.28
N GLU A 53 13.16 10.88 -20.68
CA GLU A 53 12.76 12.25 -20.94
C GLU A 53 13.65 13.23 -20.17
N ASN A 54 14.18 14.22 -20.87
CA ASN A 54 14.91 15.32 -20.23
C ASN A 54 13.89 16.40 -19.83
N VAL A 55 13.63 16.48 -18.54
CA VAL A 55 12.77 17.53 -17.97
C VAL A 55 13.68 18.68 -17.53
N PRO A 56 13.45 19.91 -18.00
CA PRO A 56 14.27 21.06 -17.57
C PRO A 56 14.09 21.33 -16.08
N ASP A 57 15.19 21.70 -15.44
CA ASP A 57 15.18 22.11 -14.04
C ASP A 57 14.32 23.37 -13.86
N LYS A 58 13.43 23.34 -12.88
CA LYS A 58 12.65 24.52 -12.49
C LYS A 58 13.46 25.35 -11.50
N PRO A 59 13.59 26.67 -11.72
CA PRO A 59 14.26 27.53 -10.77
C PRO A 59 13.51 27.50 -9.41
N TYR A 60 14.27 27.49 -8.33
CA TYR A 60 13.67 27.61 -6.99
C TYR A 60 13.17 29.02 -6.76
N GLU A 61 11.88 29.15 -6.46
CA GLU A 61 11.25 30.38 -6.03
C GLU A 61 10.85 30.30 -4.55
N LYS A 62 11.32 31.27 -3.75
CA LYS A 62 10.97 31.36 -2.34
C LYS A 62 9.50 31.70 -2.18
N ASN A 63 8.72 30.80 -1.58
CA ASN A 63 7.30 31.02 -1.28
C ASN A 63 7.01 30.63 0.17
N ILE A 64 7.02 31.64 1.06
CA ILE A 64 6.80 31.43 2.52
C ILE A 64 5.36 31.00 2.79
N GLU A 65 4.37 31.59 2.10
CA GLU A 65 2.95 31.26 2.31
C GLU A 65 2.64 29.80 1.95
N LYS A 66 3.34 29.24 0.96
CA LYS A 66 3.21 27.84 0.55
C LYS A 66 4.01 26.88 1.43
N ASN A 67 5.26 27.20 1.71
CA ASN A 67 6.24 26.24 2.22
C ASN A 67 6.46 26.32 3.74
N VAL A 68 5.93 27.36 4.41
CA VAL A 68 6.03 27.53 5.87
C VAL A 68 4.62 27.47 6.47
N LEU A 69 4.30 26.34 7.13
CA LEU A 69 2.96 26.06 7.64
C LEU A 69 2.70 26.70 9.01
N MET A 70 2.79 28.04 9.07
CA MET A 70 2.22 28.79 10.19
C MET A 70 0.68 28.65 10.17
N PRO A 71 -0.02 28.75 11.31
CA PRO A 71 -1.49 28.58 11.37
C PRO A 71 -2.28 29.40 10.35
N ALA A 72 -1.89 30.66 10.11
CA ALA A 72 -2.52 31.52 9.12
C ALA A 72 -2.35 31.00 7.68
N ASN A 73 -1.16 30.51 7.34
CA ASN A 73 -0.84 29.93 6.04
C ASN A 73 -1.53 28.57 5.87
N ALA A 74 -1.49 27.73 6.90
CA ALA A 74 -2.14 26.41 6.90
C ALA A 74 -3.65 26.53 6.63
N LYS A 75 -4.34 27.51 7.23
CA LYS A 75 -5.76 27.76 6.99
C LYS A 75 -6.06 28.08 5.50
N LYS A 76 -5.25 28.92 4.88
CA LYS A 76 -5.39 29.24 3.44
C LYS A 76 -5.09 28.00 2.57
N ARG A 77 -4.00 27.28 2.90
CA ARG A 77 -3.59 26.08 2.15
C ARG A 77 -4.61 24.96 2.23
N HIS A 78 -5.32 24.80 3.36
CA HIS A 78 -6.34 23.77 3.51
C HIS A 78 -7.49 23.95 2.50
N VAL A 79 -7.92 25.16 2.23
CA VAL A 79 -8.93 25.45 1.19
C VAL A 79 -8.46 24.96 -0.19
N ILE A 80 -7.18 25.22 -0.52
CA ILE A 80 -6.58 24.74 -1.78
C ILE A 80 -6.53 23.21 -1.83
N VAL A 81 -6.20 22.56 -0.73
CA VAL A 81 -6.17 21.09 -0.64
C VAL A 81 -7.54 20.49 -0.91
N GLU A 82 -8.60 21.03 -0.30
CA GLU A 82 -9.99 20.57 -0.52
C GLU A 82 -10.45 20.75 -1.97
N GLN A 83 -10.18 21.92 -2.55
CA GLN A 83 -10.53 22.21 -3.95
C GLN A 83 -9.78 21.28 -4.90
N ARG A 84 -8.49 21.05 -4.65
CA ARG A 84 -7.64 20.17 -5.44
C ARG A 84 -8.14 18.72 -5.43
N LEU A 85 -8.56 18.20 -4.26
CA LEU A 85 -9.12 16.85 -4.18
C LEU A 85 -10.41 16.69 -4.99
N LYS A 86 -11.29 17.69 -4.95
CA LYS A 86 -12.52 17.70 -5.76
C LYS A 86 -12.19 17.69 -7.25
N GLN A 87 -11.29 18.57 -7.68
CA GLN A 87 -10.86 18.64 -9.08
C GLN A 87 -10.22 17.32 -9.52
N MET A 88 -9.38 16.72 -8.66
CA MET A 88 -8.72 15.45 -8.97
C MET A 88 -9.71 14.29 -9.08
N ALA A 89 -10.76 14.25 -8.24
CA ALA A 89 -11.81 13.25 -8.34
C ALA A 89 -12.63 13.35 -9.65
N GLU A 90 -12.82 14.56 -10.14
CA GLU A 90 -13.46 14.80 -11.45
C GLU A 90 -12.54 14.40 -12.61
N ASP A 91 -11.28 14.85 -12.58
CA ASP A 91 -10.29 14.50 -13.59
C ASP A 91 -10.06 12.98 -13.66
N ALA A 92 -10.09 12.29 -12.51
CA ALA A 92 -9.91 10.85 -12.40
C ALA A 92 -10.95 10.03 -13.18
N CYS A 93 -12.13 10.60 -13.46
CA CYS A 93 -13.13 9.95 -14.32
C CYS A 93 -12.65 9.77 -15.76
N HIS A 94 -11.62 10.49 -16.17
CA HIS A 94 -11.09 10.50 -17.53
C HIS A 94 -9.63 10.03 -17.61
N PHE A 95 -9.09 9.48 -16.52
CA PHE A 95 -7.73 8.95 -16.53
C PHE A 95 -7.70 7.56 -17.15
N ASP A 96 -6.82 7.37 -18.13
CA ASP A 96 -6.63 6.09 -18.82
C ASP A 96 -6.24 4.92 -17.89
N ILE A 97 -5.71 5.25 -16.71
CA ILE A 97 -5.38 4.26 -15.69
C ILE A 97 -6.60 3.70 -14.96
N ASN A 98 -7.76 4.36 -15.08
CA ASN A 98 -9.05 3.87 -14.59
C ASN A 98 -9.81 3.28 -15.80
N ARG A 99 -9.73 1.95 -15.96
CA ARG A 99 -10.25 1.27 -17.16
C ARG A 99 -11.56 0.58 -16.89
N VAL A 100 -12.55 0.83 -17.76
CA VAL A 100 -13.80 0.09 -17.82
C VAL A 100 -13.70 -0.97 -18.91
N GLU A 101 -13.95 -2.21 -18.56
CA GLU A 101 -13.96 -3.38 -19.46
C GLU A 101 -15.35 -4.02 -19.41
N TYR A 102 -16.27 -3.59 -20.27
CA TYR A 102 -17.59 -4.23 -20.34
C TYR A 102 -17.53 -5.57 -21.07
N ARG A 103 -18.14 -6.60 -20.47
CA ARG A 103 -18.36 -7.94 -21.00
C ARG A 103 -19.76 -8.41 -20.63
N ASP A 104 -19.95 -9.55 -19.94
CA ASP A 104 -21.23 -9.91 -19.34
C ASP A 104 -21.58 -8.93 -18.22
N LYS A 105 -22.73 -8.29 -18.33
CA LYS A 105 -23.20 -7.27 -17.39
C LYS A 105 -23.93 -7.83 -16.16
N LYS A 106 -24.07 -9.15 -16.06
CA LYS A 106 -24.63 -9.79 -14.86
C LYS A 106 -23.74 -9.57 -13.62
N ILE A 107 -22.41 -9.62 -13.84
CA ILE A 107 -21.43 -9.43 -12.79
C ILE A 107 -20.54 -8.25 -13.17
N GLY A 108 -20.59 -7.21 -12.35
CA GLY A 108 -19.65 -6.10 -12.39
C GLY A 108 -18.70 -6.16 -11.21
N ILE A 109 -17.43 -5.87 -11.44
CA ILE A 109 -16.40 -5.89 -10.40
C ILE A 109 -15.59 -4.61 -10.43
N ILE A 110 -15.55 -3.90 -9.29
CA ILE A 110 -14.60 -2.81 -9.06
C ILE A 110 -13.41 -3.38 -8.31
N THR A 111 -12.21 -3.12 -8.79
CA THR A 111 -10.97 -3.63 -8.20
C THR A 111 -9.78 -2.72 -8.50
N SER A 112 -8.71 -2.87 -7.74
CA SER A 112 -7.45 -2.14 -7.91
C SER A 112 -6.25 -3.05 -7.61
N GLY A 113 -5.05 -2.63 -7.99
CA GLY A 113 -3.83 -3.34 -7.67
C GLY A 113 -3.83 -4.81 -8.12
N ILE A 114 -3.13 -5.66 -7.36
CA ILE A 114 -2.98 -7.09 -7.71
C ILE A 114 -4.30 -7.88 -7.74
N PRO A 115 -5.34 -7.60 -6.93
CA PRO A 115 -6.64 -8.24 -7.04
C PRO A 115 -7.24 -8.22 -8.45
N TYR A 116 -6.93 -7.20 -9.28
CA TYR A 116 -7.35 -7.18 -10.67
C TYR A 116 -6.89 -8.41 -11.46
N GLN A 117 -5.67 -8.89 -11.23
CA GLN A 117 -5.14 -10.08 -11.91
C GLN A 117 -5.90 -11.34 -11.48
N TYR A 118 -6.25 -11.45 -10.19
CA TYR A 118 -7.03 -12.57 -9.68
C TYR A 118 -8.47 -12.57 -10.23
N VAL A 119 -9.07 -11.39 -10.35
CA VAL A 119 -10.40 -11.23 -10.95
C VAL A 119 -10.38 -11.63 -12.41
N ARG A 120 -9.38 -11.20 -13.16
CA ARG A 120 -9.21 -11.55 -14.59
C ARG A 120 -9.09 -13.05 -14.82
N GLU A 121 -8.40 -13.75 -13.94
CA GLU A 121 -8.23 -15.20 -13.99
C GLU A 121 -9.50 -15.93 -13.54
N ALA A 122 -10.13 -15.49 -12.45
CA ALA A 122 -11.28 -16.17 -11.86
C ALA A 122 -12.58 -15.96 -12.66
N LEU A 123 -12.82 -14.75 -13.14
CA LEU A 123 -14.06 -14.31 -13.79
C LEU A 123 -13.77 -13.61 -15.13
N PRO A 124 -13.24 -14.31 -16.12
CA PRO A 124 -12.82 -13.71 -17.39
C PRO A 124 -13.96 -13.02 -18.16
N ASP A 125 -15.21 -13.42 -17.92
CA ASP A 125 -16.38 -12.87 -18.59
C ASP A 125 -17.08 -11.74 -17.82
N ALA A 126 -16.70 -11.47 -16.59
CA ALA A 126 -17.27 -10.37 -15.82
C ALA A 126 -16.86 -9.00 -16.38
N SER A 127 -17.78 -8.01 -16.28
CA SER A 127 -17.44 -6.61 -16.51
C SER A 127 -16.59 -6.06 -15.36
N MET A 128 -15.57 -5.27 -15.67
CA MET A 128 -14.62 -4.78 -14.69
C MET A 128 -14.42 -3.28 -14.79
N LEU A 129 -14.38 -2.60 -13.64
CA LEU A 129 -13.79 -1.28 -13.49
C LEU A 129 -12.48 -1.44 -12.70
N LYS A 130 -11.37 -1.37 -13.41
CA LYS A 130 -10.04 -1.37 -12.81
C LYS A 130 -9.65 0.05 -12.44
N LEU A 131 -9.48 0.30 -11.16
CA LEU A 131 -9.01 1.59 -10.65
C LEU A 131 -7.48 1.59 -10.56
N GLY A 132 -6.85 2.52 -11.27
CA GLY A 132 -5.43 2.82 -11.11
C GLY A 132 -5.20 3.91 -10.07
N LEU A 133 -6.11 4.89 -9.98
CA LEU A 133 -6.18 5.89 -8.91
C LEU A 133 -7.26 5.48 -7.91
N VAL A 134 -6.86 5.15 -6.69
CA VAL A 134 -7.77 4.69 -5.62
C VAL A 134 -8.10 5.78 -4.60
N HIS A 135 -7.44 6.93 -4.67
CA HIS A 135 -7.80 8.11 -3.90
C HIS A 135 -7.33 9.38 -4.63
N PRO A 136 -8.22 10.38 -4.79
CA PRO A 136 -9.67 10.31 -4.57
C PRO A 136 -10.36 9.42 -5.61
N LEU A 137 -11.45 8.76 -5.23
CA LEU A 137 -12.19 7.88 -6.15
C LEU A 137 -12.95 8.67 -7.22
N PRO A 138 -13.01 8.16 -8.48
CA PRO A 138 -13.74 8.75 -9.59
C PRO A 138 -15.26 8.47 -9.49
N LYS A 139 -15.96 9.22 -8.64
CA LYS A 139 -17.36 8.95 -8.28
C LYS A 139 -18.27 8.75 -9.49
N LYS A 140 -18.26 9.68 -10.45
CA LYS A 140 -19.14 9.62 -11.63
C LYS A 140 -18.88 8.35 -12.48
N LEU A 141 -17.60 7.99 -12.66
CA LEU A 141 -17.23 6.76 -13.38
C LEU A 141 -17.73 5.50 -12.67
N ILE A 142 -17.66 5.48 -11.33
CA ILE A 142 -18.16 4.37 -10.51
C ILE A 142 -19.69 4.30 -10.58
N GLU A 143 -20.39 5.43 -10.47
CA GLU A 143 -21.86 5.50 -10.61
C GLU A 143 -22.32 5.02 -11.99
N GLU A 144 -21.64 5.44 -13.04
CA GLU A 144 -21.92 5.00 -14.41
C GLU A 144 -21.69 3.50 -14.59
N PHE A 145 -20.56 2.98 -14.09
CA PHE A 145 -20.28 1.55 -14.15
C PHE A 145 -21.31 0.73 -13.37
N ALA A 146 -21.65 1.15 -12.16
CA ALA A 146 -22.65 0.51 -11.31
C ALA A 146 -24.05 0.43 -11.96
N ALA A 147 -24.45 1.49 -12.67
CA ALA A 147 -25.73 1.53 -13.39
C ALA A 147 -25.80 0.59 -14.59
N ASN A 148 -24.66 0.06 -15.06
CA ASN A 148 -24.56 -0.79 -16.24
C ASN A 148 -24.38 -2.28 -15.92
N VAL A 149 -24.43 -2.69 -14.66
CA VAL A 149 -24.30 -4.09 -14.23
C VAL A 149 -25.42 -4.49 -13.28
N GLU A 150 -25.76 -5.78 -13.24
CA GLU A 150 -26.86 -6.27 -12.39
C GLU A 150 -26.41 -6.46 -10.94
N THR A 151 -25.27 -7.09 -10.73
CA THR A 151 -24.68 -7.32 -9.41
C THR A 151 -23.29 -6.73 -9.35
N LEU A 152 -23.02 -5.88 -8.38
CA LEU A 152 -21.75 -5.19 -8.24
C LEU A 152 -20.96 -5.73 -7.05
N TYR A 153 -19.74 -6.19 -7.33
CA TYR A 153 -18.78 -6.63 -6.32
C TYR A 153 -17.63 -5.63 -6.21
N ILE A 154 -17.10 -5.48 -5.00
CA ILE A 154 -15.82 -4.80 -4.78
C ILE A 154 -14.80 -5.83 -4.28
N VAL A 155 -13.74 -5.99 -5.06
CA VAL A 155 -12.65 -6.91 -4.75
C VAL A 155 -11.39 -6.09 -4.44
N GLU A 156 -11.14 -5.92 -3.15
CA GLU A 156 -9.96 -5.23 -2.59
C GLU A 156 -9.39 -6.03 -1.43
N GLU A 157 -8.07 -6.11 -1.32
CA GLU A 157 -7.40 -6.74 -0.19
C GLU A 157 -7.37 -5.80 1.02
N LEU A 158 -7.28 -6.39 2.23
CA LEU A 158 -7.25 -5.69 3.51
C LEU A 158 -8.55 -4.91 3.79
N GLU A 159 -8.45 -3.69 4.31
CA GLU A 159 -9.59 -2.88 4.75
C GLU A 159 -10.49 -2.41 3.59
N PRO A 160 -11.80 -2.24 3.83
CA PRO A 160 -12.80 -1.91 2.81
C PRO A 160 -12.80 -0.43 2.41
N VAL A 161 -11.67 0.11 1.92
CA VAL A 161 -11.52 1.54 1.63
C VAL A 161 -12.38 1.98 0.45
N ILE A 162 -12.38 1.19 -0.63
CA ILE A 162 -13.19 1.46 -1.83
C ILE A 162 -14.66 1.16 -1.51
N GLU A 163 -14.94 0.03 -0.89
CA GLU A 163 -16.28 -0.43 -0.54
C GLU A 163 -17.01 0.58 0.36
N GLU A 164 -16.39 1.00 1.46
CA GLU A 164 -16.99 1.96 2.39
C GLU A 164 -17.34 3.28 1.70
N GLN A 165 -16.46 3.78 0.85
CA GLN A 165 -16.70 5.02 0.14
C GLN A 165 -17.83 4.87 -0.91
N VAL A 166 -17.84 3.77 -1.66
CA VAL A 166 -18.91 3.50 -2.65
C VAL A 166 -20.25 3.30 -1.96
N ARG A 167 -20.31 2.56 -0.85
CA ARG A 167 -21.52 2.41 -0.01
C ARG A 167 -22.01 3.75 0.56
N SER A 168 -21.09 4.65 0.92
CA SER A 168 -21.45 5.99 1.42
C SER A 168 -22.18 6.85 0.39
N TRP A 169 -22.05 6.53 -0.88
CA TRP A 169 -22.80 7.18 -1.98
C TRP A 169 -24.18 6.54 -2.25
N GLY A 170 -24.54 5.51 -1.49
CA GLY A 170 -25.81 4.80 -1.65
C GLY A 170 -25.80 3.74 -2.75
N ILE A 171 -24.65 3.36 -3.27
CA ILE A 171 -24.52 2.31 -4.29
C ILE A 171 -24.46 0.94 -3.58
N PRO A 172 -25.40 0.02 -3.88
CA PRO A 172 -25.38 -1.31 -3.29
C PRO A 172 -24.21 -2.13 -3.89
N VAL A 173 -23.38 -2.68 -3.04
CA VAL A 173 -22.22 -3.49 -3.44
C VAL A 173 -22.03 -4.68 -2.50
N ILE A 174 -21.45 -5.76 -3.00
CA ILE A 174 -21.05 -6.93 -2.24
C ILE A 174 -19.52 -6.89 -2.09
N GLY A 175 -19.01 -7.02 -0.88
CA GLY A 175 -17.58 -6.89 -0.58
C GLY A 175 -17.17 -7.73 0.61
N LYS A 176 -16.80 -7.13 1.71
CA LYS A 176 -16.25 -7.81 2.89
C LYS A 176 -17.21 -8.74 3.62
N GLU A 177 -18.50 -8.73 3.31
CA GLU A 177 -19.43 -9.77 3.77
C GLU A 177 -19.09 -11.17 3.24
N ILE A 178 -18.42 -11.26 2.09
CA ILE A 178 -18.00 -12.54 1.49
C ILE A 178 -16.47 -12.68 1.36
N PHE A 179 -15.72 -11.60 1.54
CA PHE A 179 -14.25 -11.58 1.44
C PHE A 179 -13.60 -11.30 2.80
N THR A 180 -12.49 -11.99 3.07
CA THR A 180 -11.69 -11.74 4.27
C THR A 180 -10.98 -10.38 4.22
N VAL A 181 -10.76 -9.78 5.39
CA VAL A 181 -9.88 -8.60 5.55
C VAL A 181 -8.42 -9.01 5.79
N GLN A 182 -8.11 -10.31 5.89
CA GLN A 182 -6.79 -10.81 6.22
C GLN A 182 -6.19 -11.64 5.09
N GLY A 183 -4.91 -11.46 4.87
CA GLY A 183 -4.14 -12.24 3.92
C GLY A 183 -4.29 -11.78 2.48
N GLU A 184 -3.65 -12.52 1.58
CA GLU A 184 -3.72 -12.30 0.15
C GLU A 184 -4.94 -13.00 -0.45
N TYR A 185 -5.49 -12.44 -1.51
CA TYR A 185 -6.53 -13.08 -2.30
C TYR A 185 -5.94 -14.02 -3.36
N SER A 186 -6.78 -14.84 -3.96
CA SER A 186 -6.43 -15.72 -5.07
C SER A 186 -7.62 -15.93 -6.00
N ALA A 187 -7.37 -16.34 -7.25
CA ALA A 187 -8.42 -16.66 -8.20
C ALA A 187 -9.38 -17.73 -7.66
N ASN A 188 -8.86 -18.76 -7.00
CA ASN A 188 -9.68 -19.82 -6.41
C ASN A 188 -10.59 -19.34 -5.28
N MET A 189 -10.12 -18.41 -4.47
CA MET A 189 -10.94 -17.78 -3.43
C MET A 189 -12.10 -16.99 -4.04
N LEU A 190 -11.84 -16.27 -5.14
CA LEU A 190 -12.88 -15.50 -5.84
C LEU A 190 -13.91 -16.43 -6.52
N ARG A 191 -13.46 -17.51 -7.16
CA ARG A 191 -14.37 -18.54 -7.75
C ARG A 191 -15.27 -19.12 -6.68
N LYS A 192 -14.72 -19.48 -5.52
CA LYS A 192 -15.51 -20.01 -4.42
C LYS A 192 -16.50 -18.99 -3.86
N ALA A 193 -16.09 -17.74 -3.67
CA ALA A 193 -16.93 -16.72 -3.04
C ALA A 193 -18.02 -16.16 -3.96
N ILE A 194 -17.72 -15.97 -5.26
CA ILE A 194 -18.63 -15.33 -6.23
C ILE A 194 -19.40 -16.37 -7.04
N LEU A 195 -18.73 -17.41 -7.53
CA LEU A 195 -19.33 -18.43 -8.40
C LEU A 195 -19.85 -19.66 -7.64
N HIS A 196 -19.58 -19.73 -6.32
CA HIS A 196 -19.92 -20.89 -5.46
C HIS A 196 -19.36 -22.22 -5.97
N GLU A 197 -18.22 -22.16 -6.69
CA GLU A 197 -17.54 -23.36 -7.18
C GLU A 197 -16.91 -24.15 -6.03
N ASP A 198 -17.02 -25.48 -6.10
CA ASP A 198 -16.27 -26.38 -5.20
C ASP A 198 -14.83 -26.51 -5.68
N VAL A 199 -13.99 -25.56 -5.29
CA VAL A 199 -12.58 -25.53 -5.68
C VAL A 199 -11.77 -26.43 -4.75
N GLN A 200 -11.23 -27.51 -5.31
CA GLN A 200 -10.29 -28.37 -4.61
C GLN A 200 -8.94 -27.65 -4.45
N LEU A 201 -8.65 -27.21 -3.24
CA LEU A 201 -7.37 -26.61 -2.93
C LEU A 201 -6.32 -27.71 -2.76
N THR A 202 -5.24 -27.65 -3.53
CA THR A 202 -4.06 -28.48 -3.26
C THR A 202 -3.48 -28.09 -1.91
N PRO A 203 -3.33 -29.02 -0.97
CA PRO A 203 -2.72 -28.68 0.32
C PRO A 203 -1.31 -28.09 0.09
N PRO A 204 -0.92 -27.08 0.87
CA PRO A 204 0.39 -26.48 0.71
C PRO A 204 1.47 -27.54 0.91
N ALA A 205 2.46 -27.55 0.03
CA ALA A 205 3.63 -28.42 0.20
C ALA A 205 4.29 -28.11 1.55
N GLN A 206 4.71 -29.15 2.27
CA GLN A 206 5.50 -28.99 3.49
C GLN A 206 6.89 -28.47 3.11
N ALA A 207 7.02 -27.15 2.99
CA ALA A 207 8.31 -26.50 2.77
C ALA A 207 8.91 -26.10 4.13
N PRO A 208 10.23 -26.19 4.30
CA PRO A 208 10.87 -25.69 5.50
C PRO A 208 10.63 -24.17 5.62
N ASN A 209 10.31 -23.74 6.83
CA ASN A 209 10.14 -22.33 7.11
C ASN A 209 11.44 -21.56 6.79
N ARG A 210 11.34 -20.50 6.00
CA ARG A 210 12.45 -19.60 5.63
C ARG A 210 12.21 -18.20 6.18
N PRO A 211 12.40 -18.01 7.50
CA PRO A 211 12.28 -16.68 8.06
C PRO A 211 13.35 -15.75 7.47
N PRO A 212 13.11 -14.45 7.43
CA PRO A 212 14.15 -13.50 7.06
C PRO A 212 15.32 -13.60 8.03
N ILE A 213 16.53 -13.57 7.49
CA ILE A 213 17.78 -13.71 8.27
C ILE A 213 18.76 -12.60 7.89
N LEU A 214 19.66 -12.29 8.81
CA LEU A 214 20.78 -11.41 8.52
C LEU A 214 21.69 -12.01 7.44
N CYS A 215 22.18 -11.19 6.52
CA CYS A 215 23.06 -11.63 5.43
C CYS A 215 24.34 -12.33 5.96
N PRO A 216 24.94 -13.24 5.16
CA PRO A 216 26.27 -13.74 5.45
C PRO A 216 27.28 -12.57 5.54
N GLY A 217 28.12 -12.56 6.59
CA GLY A 217 29.10 -11.48 6.81
C GLY A 217 28.50 -10.14 7.30
N CYS A 218 27.21 -10.11 7.63
CA CYS A 218 26.56 -8.89 8.15
C CYS A 218 27.25 -8.39 9.44
N PRO A 219 27.65 -7.11 9.53
CA PRO A 219 28.31 -6.55 10.73
C PRO A 219 27.42 -6.62 11.97
N HIS A 220 26.09 -6.54 11.84
CA HIS A 220 25.17 -6.67 12.97
C HIS A 220 25.31 -8.00 13.70
N ARG A 221 25.67 -9.09 13.01
CA ARG A 221 25.88 -10.40 13.64
C ARG A 221 26.95 -10.38 14.74
N SER A 222 28.03 -9.67 14.51
CA SER A 222 29.11 -9.54 15.50
C SER A 222 28.64 -8.85 16.77
N VAL A 223 27.96 -7.70 16.60
CA VAL A 223 27.40 -6.95 17.72
C VAL A 223 26.38 -7.79 18.49
N PHE A 224 25.40 -8.38 17.79
CA PHE A 224 24.37 -9.21 18.42
C PHE A 224 24.93 -10.46 19.11
N SER A 225 25.98 -11.06 18.54
CA SER A 225 26.66 -12.18 19.20
C SER A 225 27.31 -11.78 20.52
N VAL A 226 27.90 -10.59 20.56
CA VAL A 226 28.48 -10.03 21.81
C VAL A 226 27.37 -9.72 22.81
N MET A 227 26.28 -9.06 22.38
CA MET A 227 25.12 -8.78 23.25
C MET A 227 24.57 -10.05 23.87
N LYS A 228 24.38 -11.11 23.06
CA LYS A 228 23.92 -12.42 23.55
C LYS A 228 24.90 -13.02 24.56
N LYS A 229 26.19 -13.00 24.26
CA LYS A 229 27.25 -13.54 25.14
C LYS A 229 27.28 -12.82 26.49
N LEU A 230 27.06 -11.51 26.46
CA LEU A 230 27.04 -10.68 27.67
C LEU A 230 25.66 -10.61 28.34
N LYS A 231 24.64 -11.28 27.78
CA LYS A 231 23.25 -11.28 28.26
C LYS A 231 22.68 -9.85 28.40
N LEU A 232 22.93 -9.02 27.38
CA LEU A 232 22.41 -7.66 27.34
C LEU A 232 21.00 -7.63 26.78
N HIS A 233 20.23 -6.64 27.19
CA HIS A 233 18.93 -6.28 26.64
C HIS A 233 19.10 -5.33 25.46
N GLY A 234 18.25 -5.48 24.44
CA GLY A 234 18.31 -4.66 23.25
C GLY A 234 17.04 -3.82 23.02
N ALA A 235 17.20 -2.52 22.97
CA ALA A 235 16.21 -1.63 22.37
C ALA A 235 16.55 -1.51 20.88
N GLY A 236 15.71 -2.06 20.01
CA GLY A 236 15.98 -2.16 18.59
C GLY A 236 15.19 -1.15 17.75
N ASP A 237 15.69 -0.92 16.55
CA ASP A 237 15.01 -0.16 15.51
C ASP A 237 14.40 -1.06 14.46
N ILE A 238 13.42 -0.56 13.71
CA ILE A 238 12.85 -1.28 12.58
C ILE A 238 13.89 -1.37 11.44
N GLY A 239 14.07 -2.57 10.92
CA GLY A 239 15.04 -2.89 9.89
C GLY A 239 15.80 -4.16 10.22
N CYS A 240 17.09 -4.26 9.83
CA CYS A 240 17.92 -5.41 10.16
C CYS A 240 18.14 -5.63 11.67
N TYR A 241 17.97 -4.58 12.49
CA TYR A 241 17.98 -4.72 13.96
C TYR A 241 16.86 -5.64 14.46
N THR A 242 15.67 -5.58 13.85
CA THR A 242 14.55 -6.47 14.19
C THR A 242 14.94 -7.96 14.07
N LEU A 243 15.82 -8.29 13.12
CA LEU A 243 16.29 -9.66 12.92
C LEU A 243 17.20 -10.16 14.08
N GLY A 244 17.67 -9.26 14.94
CA GLY A 244 18.32 -9.61 16.18
C GLY A 244 17.40 -10.27 17.21
N ALA A 245 16.07 -10.14 17.06
CA ALA A 245 15.09 -10.77 17.93
C ALA A 245 14.90 -12.28 17.66
N VAL A 246 15.20 -12.74 16.44
CA VAL A 246 14.96 -14.15 16.06
C VAL A 246 16.14 -15.05 16.44
N PRO A 247 15.89 -16.36 16.70
CA PRO A 247 16.95 -17.34 16.89
C PRO A 247 17.94 -17.38 15.72
N PRO A 248 19.23 -17.64 15.99
CA PRO A 248 19.83 -17.99 17.28
C PRO A 248 20.24 -16.80 18.16
N LEU A 249 20.00 -15.55 17.71
CA LEU A 249 20.47 -14.33 18.40
C LEU A 249 19.61 -14.01 19.63
N GLY A 250 18.36 -13.62 19.44
CA GLY A 250 17.41 -13.37 20.54
C GLY A 250 17.83 -12.23 21.47
N VAL A 251 18.32 -11.11 20.92
CA VAL A 251 18.90 -10.02 21.69
C VAL A 251 18.11 -8.72 21.70
N MET A 252 17.00 -8.65 20.94
CA MET A 252 16.12 -7.47 20.92
C MET A 252 14.87 -7.75 21.73
N ASP A 253 14.59 -6.87 22.72
CA ASP A 253 13.43 -7.00 23.60
C ASP A 253 12.21 -6.30 22.99
N PHE A 254 12.42 -5.17 22.30
CA PHE A 254 11.35 -4.44 21.60
C PHE A 254 11.86 -3.60 20.45
N ASN A 255 10.94 -3.26 19.52
CA ASN A 255 11.15 -2.32 18.44
C ASN A 255 9.91 -1.44 18.30
N VAL A 256 10.08 -0.14 18.04
CA VAL A 256 8.96 0.80 17.87
C VAL A 256 8.96 1.37 16.44
N CYS A 257 9.99 2.14 16.11
CA CYS A 257 10.17 2.70 14.76
C CYS A 257 11.66 2.99 14.53
N MET A 258 12.03 3.30 13.30
CA MET A 258 13.42 3.63 12.96
C MET A 258 13.91 4.84 13.75
N GLY A 259 15.03 4.68 14.49
CA GLY A 259 15.64 5.69 15.34
C GLY A 259 15.02 5.82 16.74
N ALA A 260 14.00 5.04 17.08
CA ALA A 260 13.33 5.14 18.39
C ALA A 260 14.06 4.43 19.53
N SER A 261 14.99 3.54 19.23
CA SER A 261 15.71 2.76 20.25
C SER A 261 16.35 3.64 21.34
N ILE A 262 17.05 4.68 20.93
CA ILE A 262 17.76 5.62 21.83
C ILE A 262 16.76 6.37 22.72
N SER A 263 15.74 6.99 22.14
CA SER A 263 14.75 7.77 22.88
C SER A 263 13.90 6.91 23.81
N THR A 264 13.55 5.69 23.37
CA THR A 264 12.79 4.74 24.20
C THR A 264 13.63 4.28 25.39
N LEU A 265 14.90 3.92 25.15
CA LEU A 265 15.79 3.52 26.26
C LEU A 265 16.03 4.67 27.25
N HIS A 266 16.17 5.91 26.76
CA HIS A 266 16.24 7.08 27.62
C HIS A 266 14.95 7.26 28.46
N GLY A 267 13.77 7.02 27.85
CA GLY A 267 12.50 7.03 28.59
C GLY A 267 12.44 5.97 29.69
N ILE A 268 12.94 4.76 29.42
CA ILE A 268 13.06 3.70 30.42
C ILE A 268 14.01 4.11 31.55
N GLU A 269 15.15 4.72 31.22
CA GLU A 269 16.10 5.23 32.21
C GLU A 269 15.45 6.27 33.14
N LYS A 270 14.69 7.20 32.57
CA LYS A 270 13.96 8.21 33.36
C LYS A 270 12.91 7.59 34.28
N ALA A 271 12.21 6.56 33.79
CA ALA A 271 11.15 5.92 34.56
C ALA A 271 11.67 4.95 35.63
N LYS A 272 12.75 4.23 35.36
CA LYS A 272 13.28 3.14 36.20
C LYS A 272 14.62 3.41 36.87
N GLY A 273 15.31 4.46 36.45
CA GLY A 273 16.65 4.84 36.95
C GLY A 273 17.81 4.21 36.18
N LYS A 274 18.99 4.76 36.31
CA LYS A 274 20.22 4.39 35.61
C LYS A 274 20.63 2.92 35.85
N ASP A 275 20.45 2.44 37.08
CA ASP A 275 20.84 1.06 37.44
C ASP A 275 20.01 0.01 36.70
N TYR A 276 18.77 0.34 36.36
CA TYR A 276 17.90 -0.56 35.62
C TYR A 276 18.38 -0.76 34.18
N VAL A 277 18.90 0.28 33.55
CA VAL A 277 19.30 0.25 32.12
C VAL A 277 20.76 -0.07 31.89
N LYS A 278 21.56 -0.31 32.91
CA LYS A 278 23.01 -0.57 32.78
C LYS A 278 23.39 -1.75 31.90
N ASN A 279 22.47 -2.70 31.70
CA ASN A 279 22.63 -3.88 30.84
C ASN A 279 21.83 -3.74 29.52
N TRP A 280 21.43 -2.55 29.17
CA TRP A 280 20.69 -2.29 27.93
C TRP A 280 21.58 -1.62 26.88
N VAL A 281 21.27 -1.89 25.62
CA VAL A 281 21.92 -1.30 24.43
C VAL A 281 20.83 -0.79 23.49
N ALA A 282 21.04 0.40 22.95
CA ALA A 282 20.21 1.00 21.93
C ALA A 282 20.97 1.17 20.61
#